data_e979ff2fe1a327db21aa8345bc1f16e0
#
_entry.id   e979ff2fe1a327db21aa8345bc1f16e0
#
_cell.length_a   1.000
_cell.length_b   1.000
_cell.length_c   1.000
_cell.angle_alpha   90.00
_cell.angle_beta   90.00
_cell.angle_gamma   90.00
#
_symmetry.space_group_name_H-M   'P 1'
#
loop_
_entity.id
_entity.type
_entity.pdbx_description
1 polymer ?
#
loop_
_entity_poly.entity_id
_entity_poly.type
_entity_poly.pdbx_seq_one_letter_code
_entity_poly.pdbx_strand_id
1 'polypeptide(L)'
;MEYVLTTSALSKKYRKFEALADLTMHIPKGAIYGFVGRNGAGKTTLIRVICGLQEPTSGEYAIYGISNKDRQISKSRHRMGAVVETPSIYLDMTAEDNLRQQALVLGLPSYESISEILKLVGLENTGKKKARHFSLGMKQRLGIAVALIGNPDFIVLDEPINGLDPQGIVEIRELILKLNREHGITVLISSHILGELS
;
A
#
# COMPACT_ATOMS: atom_id res chain seq x y z
N MET A 1 2.25 10.93 -21.08
CA MET A 1 2.62 10.49 -19.69
C MET A 1 1.64 9.39 -19.30
N GLU A 2 2.14 8.23 -18.84
CA GLU A 2 1.29 7.10 -18.43
C GLU A 2 0.94 7.25 -16.95
N TYR A 3 -0.35 7.09 -16.59
CA TYR A 3 -0.84 7.16 -15.22
C TYR A 3 -1.22 5.77 -14.72
N VAL A 4 -0.82 5.43 -13.49
CA VAL A 4 -1.25 4.18 -12.84
C VAL A 4 -2.59 4.32 -12.15
N LEU A 5 -2.91 5.52 -11.65
CA LEU A 5 -4.18 5.85 -11.03
C LEU A 5 -4.65 7.22 -11.49
N THR A 6 -5.90 7.33 -11.86
CA THR A 6 -6.59 8.60 -12.09
C THR A 6 -7.91 8.61 -11.32
N THR A 7 -8.30 9.76 -10.81
CA THR A 7 -9.64 10.00 -10.27
C THR A 7 -10.26 11.21 -10.95
N SER A 8 -11.58 11.20 -11.13
CA SER A 8 -12.35 12.31 -11.71
C SER A 8 -13.58 12.58 -10.87
N ALA A 9 -13.63 13.75 -10.24
CA ALA A 9 -14.70 14.19 -9.34
C ALA A 9 -15.12 13.09 -8.34
N LEU A 10 -14.14 12.34 -7.82
CA LEU A 10 -14.38 11.20 -6.95
C LEU A 10 -14.87 11.67 -5.58
N SER A 11 -16.07 11.21 -5.20
CA SER A 11 -16.68 11.59 -3.94
C SER A 11 -17.14 10.37 -3.14
N LYS A 12 -17.05 10.48 -1.81
CA LYS A 12 -17.57 9.48 -0.89
C LYS A 12 -18.29 10.15 0.28
N LYS A 13 -19.57 9.82 0.44
CA LYS A 13 -20.42 10.30 1.53
C LYS A 13 -20.84 9.14 2.45
N TYR A 14 -20.80 9.39 3.74
CA TYR A 14 -21.33 8.53 4.78
C TYR A 14 -22.49 9.25 5.46
N ARG A 15 -23.73 8.94 5.08
CA ARG A 15 -24.92 9.67 5.55
C ARG A 15 -24.80 11.18 5.31
N LYS A 16 -24.54 11.96 6.38
CA LYS A 16 -24.39 13.43 6.33
C LYS A 16 -22.93 13.90 6.23
N PHE A 17 -21.96 12.99 6.37
CA PHE A 17 -20.54 13.32 6.34
C PHE A 17 -19.95 13.02 4.96
N GLU A 18 -19.38 14.05 4.33
CA GLU A 18 -18.66 13.92 3.07
C GLU A 18 -17.16 13.71 3.33
N ALA A 19 -16.70 12.49 3.16
CA ALA A 19 -15.31 12.11 3.42
C ALA A 19 -14.37 12.43 2.26
N LEU A 20 -14.88 12.39 1.02
CA LEU A 20 -14.19 12.82 -0.19
C LEU A 20 -15.17 13.70 -0.98
N ALA A 21 -14.70 14.85 -1.46
CA ALA A 21 -15.47 15.81 -2.25
C ALA A 21 -14.72 16.10 -3.56
N ASP A 22 -15.28 15.70 -4.68
CA ASP A 22 -14.84 16.00 -6.05
C ASP A 22 -13.33 15.86 -6.30
N LEU A 23 -12.72 14.81 -5.70
CA LEU A 23 -11.28 14.58 -5.80
C LEU A 23 -10.88 14.20 -7.23
N THR A 24 -10.04 15.05 -7.83
CA THR A 24 -9.43 14.77 -9.14
C THR A 24 -7.92 14.76 -8.99
N MET A 25 -7.29 13.62 -9.29
CA MET A 25 -5.85 13.42 -9.19
C MET A 25 -5.34 12.45 -10.25
N HIS A 26 -4.06 12.55 -10.56
CA HIS A 26 -3.38 11.71 -11.54
C HIS A 26 -2.03 11.28 -10.98
N ILE A 27 -1.81 9.98 -10.81
CA ILE A 27 -0.53 9.43 -10.34
C ILE A 27 0.26 8.92 -11.54
N PRO A 28 1.38 9.58 -11.89
CA PRO A 28 2.26 9.10 -12.96
C PRO A 28 2.91 7.77 -12.58
N LYS A 29 3.11 6.91 -13.56
CA LYS A 29 3.90 5.69 -13.39
C LYS A 29 5.33 6.03 -12.98
N GLY A 30 5.86 5.29 -12.01
CA GLY A 30 7.21 5.50 -11.46
C GLY A 30 7.33 6.66 -10.46
N ALA A 31 6.23 7.33 -10.10
CA ALA A 31 6.25 8.38 -9.10
C ALA A 31 6.14 7.84 -7.67
N ILE A 32 6.71 8.58 -6.71
CA ILE A 32 6.29 8.56 -5.31
C ILE A 32 5.31 9.71 -5.14
N TYR A 33 4.05 9.41 -4.85
CA TYR A 33 2.98 10.39 -4.75
C TYR A 33 2.47 10.48 -3.31
N GLY A 34 2.66 11.64 -2.68
CA GLY A 34 2.21 11.92 -1.33
C GLY A 34 0.78 12.48 -1.31
N PHE A 35 -0.14 11.82 -0.65
CA PHE A 35 -1.49 12.31 -0.37
C PHE A 35 -1.56 12.81 1.07
N VAL A 36 -1.36 14.12 1.24
CA VAL A 36 -1.21 14.74 2.55
C VAL A 36 -2.50 15.42 3.00
N GLY A 37 -2.84 15.24 4.28
CA GLY A 37 -4.01 15.89 4.86
C GLY A 37 -4.17 15.57 6.34
N ARG A 38 -4.88 16.43 7.07
CA ARG A 38 -5.16 16.24 8.51
C ARG A 38 -5.91 14.93 8.77
N ASN A 39 -5.88 14.46 10.01
CA ASN A 39 -6.71 13.32 10.41
C ASN A 39 -8.18 13.61 10.14
N GLY A 40 -8.88 12.64 9.54
CA GLY A 40 -10.25 12.81 9.09
C GLY A 40 -10.43 13.46 7.70
N ALA A 41 -9.35 13.84 7.00
CA ALA A 41 -9.40 14.43 5.66
C ALA A 41 -9.73 13.43 4.53
N GLY A 42 -10.17 12.22 4.84
CA GLY A 42 -10.59 11.23 3.84
C GLY A 42 -9.47 10.39 3.23
N LYS A 43 -8.22 10.47 3.73
CA LYS A 43 -7.07 9.73 3.16
C LYS A 43 -7.33 8.22 3.11
N THR A 44 -7.64 7.61 4.24
CA THR A 44 -7.99 6.19 4.31
C THR A 44 -9.24 5.85 3.49
N THR A 45 -10.20 6.78 3.40
CA THR A 45 -11.39 6.60 2.56
C THR A 45 -11.02 6.49 1.08
N LEU A 46 -10.15 7.38 0.57
CA LEU A 46 -9.62 7.27 -0.78
C LEU A 46 -8.97 5.91 -1.01
N ILE A 47 -8.06 5.52 -0.12
CA ILE A 47 -7.33 4.25 -0.20
C ILE A 47 -8.30 3.07 -0.21
N ARG A 48 -9.29 3.04 0.67
CA ARG A 48 -10.31 1.98 0.69
C ARG A 48 -11.12 1.92 -0.61
N VAL A 49 -11.44 3.07 -1.21
CA VAL A 49 -12.17 3.13 -2.49
C VAL A 49 -11.33 2.57 -3.63
N ILE A 50 -10.08 3.00 -3.80
CA ILE A 50 -9.23 2.51 -4.90
C ILE A 50 -8.85 1.03 -4.72
N CYS A 51 -8.69 0.55 -3.48
CA CYS A 51 -8.47 -0.87 -3.18
C CYS A 51 -9.73 -1.73 -3.37
N GLY A 52 -10.89 -1.11 -3.64
CA GLY A 52 -12.16 -1.83 -3.84
C GLY A 52 -12.80 -2.34 -2.56
N LEU A 53 -12.36 -1.84 -1.40
CA LEU A 53 -12.96 -2.15 -0.11
C LEU A 53 -14.27 -1.36 0.13
N GLN A 54 -14.47 -0.29 -0.65
CA GLN A 54 -15.67 0.55 -0.62
C GLN A 54 -15.97 1.10 -2.01
N GLU A 55 -17.26 1.26 -2.34
CA GLU A 55 -17.68 1.93 -3.56
C GLU A 55 -17.72 3.45 -3.37
N PRO A 56 -17.36 4.26 -4.39
CA PRO A 56 -17.56 5.70 -4.37
C PRO A 56 -19.07 6.03 -4.38
N THR A 57 -19.43 7.22 -3.88
CA THR A 57 -20.80 7.73 -3.98
C THR A 57 -21.07 8.34 -5.34
N SER A 58 -20.08 9.05 -5.90
CA SER A 58 -20.10 9.64 -7.24
C SER A 58 -18.69 9.81 -7.78
N GLY A 59 -18.58 10.19 -9.06
CA GLY A 59 -17.32 10.26 -9.76
C GLY A 59 -16.80 8.88 -10.16
N GLU A 60 -15.55 8.83 -10.56
CA GLU A 60 -14.91 7.59 -11.01
C GLU A 60 -13.40 7.60 -10.77
N TYR A 61 -12.80 6.42 -10.79
CA TYR A 61 -11.37 6.24 -10.83
C TYR A 61 -11.00 5.16 -11.83
N ALA A 62 -9.78 5.19 -12.32
CA ALA A 62 -9.23 4.15 -13.17
C ALA A 62 -7.84 3.74 -12.67
N ILE A 63 -7.57 2.43 -12.70
CA ILE A 63 -6.26 1.84 -12.39
C ILE A 63 -5.73 1.23 -13.70
N TYR A 64 -4.53 1.69 -14.13
CA TYR A 64 -3.95 1.34 -15.44
C TYR A 64 -4.92 1.60 -16.61
N GLY A 65 -5.70 2.68 -16.53
CA GLY A 65 -6.69 3.04 -17.53
C GLY A 65 -7.99 2.24 -17.49
N ILE A 66 -8.12 1.24 -16.62
CA ILE A 66 -9.36 0.47 -16.44
C ILE A 66 -10.24 1.16 -15.39
N SER A 67 -11.42 1.62 -15.81
CA SER A 67 -12.38 2.30 -14.92
C SER A 67 -12.94 1.37 -13.85
N ASN A 68 -13.24 1.94 -12.67
CA ASN A 68 -13.91 1.23 -11.57
C ASN A 68 -15.31 0.69 -11.95
N LYS A 69 -15.88 1.18 -13.05
CA LYS A 69 -17.16 0.69 -13.59
C LYS A 69 -16.98 -0.52 -14.52
N ASP A 70 -15.75 -0.82 -14.94
CA ASP A 70 -15.44 -1.97 -15.77
C ASP A 70 -15.28 -3.23 -14.90
N ARG A 71 -15.81 -4.36 -15.38
CA ARG A 71 -15.68 -5.66 -14.72
C ARG A 71 -14.23 -6.13 -14.59
N GLN A 72 -13.33 -5.62 -15.42
CA GLN A 72 -11.91 -5.97 -15.41
C GLN A 72 -11.11 -5.21 -14.33
N ILE A 73 -11.70 -4.27 -13.61
CA ILE A 73 -11.01 -3.50 -12.55
C ILE A 73 -10.37 -4.42 -11.49
N SER A 74 -10.95 -5.57 -11.22
CA SER A 74 -10.38 -6.56 -10.30
C SER A 74 -9.01 -7.05 -10.77
N LYS A 75 -8.80 -7.24 -12.08
CA LYS A 75 -7.49 -7.63 -12.65
C LYS A 75 -6.45 -6.53 -12.45
N SER A 76 -6.84 -5.27 -12.58
CA SER A 76 -5.96 -4.13 -12.30
C SER A 76 -5.56 -4.08 -10.83
N ARG A 77 -6.50 -4.34 -9.92
CA ARG A 77 -6.21 -4.38 -8.48
C ARG A 77 -5.27 -5.53 -8.08
N HIS A 78 -5.28 -6.66 -8.80
CA HIS A 78 -4.33 -7.76 -8.57
C HIS A 78 -2.87 -7.38 -8.87
N ARG A 79 -2.65 -6.31 -9.63
CA ARG A 79 -1.31 -5.77 -9.93
C ARG A 79 -0.84 -4.73 -8.92
N MET A 80 -1.64 -4.41 -7.93
CA MET A 80 -1.27 -3.47 -6.88
C MET A 80 -1.16 -4.17 -5.54
N GLY A 81 -0.17 -3.71 -4.73
CA GLY A 81 -0.08 -4.07 -3.32
C GLY A 81 -0.64 -2.96 -2.45
N ALA A 82 -1.19 -3.28 -1.30
CA ALA A 82 -1.70 -2.26 -0.38
C ALA A 82 -1.46 -2.62 1.08
N VAL A 83 -1.12 -1.62 1.88
CA VAL A 83 -1.18 -1.66 3.35
C VAL A 83 -2.17 -0.58 3.78
N VAL A 84 -3.33 -0.99 4.29
CA VAL A 84 -4.43 -0.09 4.65
C VAL A 84 -4.56 -0.08 6.18
N GLU A 85 -4.37 1.09 6.79
CA GLU A 85 -4.38 1.31 8.25
C GLU A 85 -3.29 0.51 8.98
N THR A 86 -3.58 -0.73 9.33
CA THR A 86 -2.62 -1.63 10.01
C THR A 86 -2.21 -2.77 9.08
N PRO A 87 -0.94 -3.22 9.15
CA PRO A 87 -0.51 -4.37 8.39
C PRO A 87 -1.36 -5.61 8.66
N SER A 88 -1.95 -6.18 7.60
CA SER A 88 -2.73 -7.42 7.68
C SER A 88 -1.78 -8.61 7.75
N ILE A 89 -1.26 -8.91 8.95
CA ILE A 89 -0.29 -9.97 9.21
C ILE A 89 -0.80 -10.95 10.26
N TYR A 90 -0.43 -12.20 10.12
CA TYR A 90 -0.72 -13.25 11.09
C TYR A 90 0.31 -13.21 12.21
N LEU A 91 -0.07 -12.73 13.38
CA LEU A 91 0.82 -12.50 14.52
C LEU A 91 1.46 -13.78 15.06
N ASP A 92 0.82 -14.93 14.89
CA ASP A 92 1.29 -16.25 15.34
C ASP A 92 2.17 -16.97 14.32
N MET A 93 2.43 -16.34 13.19
CA MET A 93 3.28 -16.84 12.11
C MET A 93 4.63 -16.12 12.10
N THR A 94 5.64 -16.75 11.49
CA THR A 94 6.93 -16.11 11.17
C THR A 94 6.75 -15.12 10.02
N ALA A 95 7.80 -14.32 9.71
CA ALA A 95 7.77 -13.47 8.53
C ALA A 95 7.63 -14.30 7.25
N GLU A 96 8.38 -15.37 7.12
CA GLU A 96 8.32 -16.28 5.98
C GLU A 96 6.93 -16.91 5.82
N ASP A 97 6.33 -17.42 6.91
CA ASP A 97 5.00 -18.03 6.86
C ASP A 97 3.92 -17.03 6.44
N ASN A 98 4.02 -15.76 6.88
CA ASN A 98 3.11 -14.69 6.44
C ASN A 98 3.18 -14.50 4.91
N LEU A 99 4.39 -14.46 4.34
CA LEU A 99 4.56 -14.31 2.89
C LEU A 99 4.09 -15.56 2.14
N ARG A 100 4.37 -16.77 2.65
CA ARG A 100 3.86 -18.02 2.08
C ARG A 100 2.33 -18.04 2.05
N GLN A 101 1.69 -17.63 3.15
CA GLN A 101 0.24 -17.56 3.23
C GLN A 101 -0.34 -16.60 2.19
N GLN A 102 0.27 -15.41 2.01
CA GLN A 102 -0.17 -14.45 1.00
C GLN A 102 0.06 -14.98 -0.42
N ALA A 103 1.18 -15.65 -0.68
CA ALA A 103 1.47 -16.28 -1.96
C ALA A 103 0.41 -17.34 -2.33
N LEU A 104 -0.01 -18.15 -1.34
CA LEU A 104 -1.12 -19.12 -1.50
C LEU A 104 -2.44 -18.42 -1.84
N VAL A 105 -2.79 -17.34 -1.13
CA VAL A 105 -4.01 -16.55 -1.40
C VAL A 105 -4.02 -15.99 -2.81
N LEU A 106 -2.86 -15.54 -3.30
CA LEU A 106 -2.71 -15.00 -4.66
C LEU A 106 -2.57 -16.11 -5.73
N GLY A 107 -2.49 -17.38 -5.33
CA GLY A 107 -2.31 -18.49 -6.26
C GLY A 107 -0.96 -18.48 -7.00
N LEU A 108 0.09 -17.99 -6.33
CA LEU A 108 1.42 -17.91 -6.96
C LEU A 108 2.02 -19.31 -7.15
N PRO A 109 2.69 -19.56 -8.29
CA PRO A 109 3.22 -20.89 -8.63
C PRO A 109 4.48 -21.27 -7.86
N SER A 110 5.18 -20.29 -7.24
CA SER A 110 6.46 -20.47 -6.56
C SER A 110 6.60 -19.56 -5.36
N TYR A 111 7.46 -19.95 -4.41
CA TYR A 111 7.83 -19.20 -3.21
C TYR A 111 9.26 -18.66 -3.25
N GLU A 112 9.94 -18.74 -4.39
CA GLU A 112 11.35 -18.35 -4.54
C GLU A 112 11.60 -16.88 -4.21
N SER A 113 10.66 -15.99 -4.53
CA SER A 113 10.76 -14.56 -4.24
C SER A 113 10.72 -14.20 -2.75
N ILE A 114 10.29 -15.13 -1.88
CA ILE A 114 10.10 -14.82 -0.44
C ILE A 114 11.41 -14.39 0.22
N SER A 115 12.51 -15.11 -0.02
CA SER A 115 13.80 -14.80 0.59
C SER A 115 14.34 -13.44 0.13
N GLU A 116 14.16 -13.11 -1.14
CA GLU A 116 14.55 -11.81 -1.71
C GLU A 116 13.73 -10.66 -1.13
N ILE A 117 12.40 -10.85 -0.99
CA ILE A 117 11.52 -9.87 -0.38
C ILE A 117 11.87 -9.66 1.09
N LEU A 118 12.12 -10.74 1.86
CA LEU A 118 12.55 -10.62 3.26
C LEU A 118 13.86 -9.85 3.39
N LYS A 119 14.82 -10.10 2.50
CA LYS A 119 16.08 -9.35 2.43
C LYS A 119 15.84 -7.88 2.07
N LEU A 120 14.96 -7.62 1.10
CA LEU A 120 14.62 -6.26 0.66
C LEU A 120 14.06 -5.42 1.79
N VAL A 121 13.19 -6.01 2.64
CA VAL A 121 12.59 -5.32 3.78
C VAL A 121 13.40 -5.44 5.08
N GLY A 122 14.59 -6.06 5.07
CA GLY A 122 15.47 -6.23 6.24
C GLY A 122 14.89 -7.13 7.33
N LEU A 123 14.22 -8.21 6.93
CA LEU A 123 13.64 -9.21 7.84
C LEU A 123 14.22 -10.62 7.63
N GLU A 124 15.26 -10.78 6.82
CA GLU A 124 15.90 -12.07 6.50
C GLU A 124 16.46 -12.82 7.72
N ASN A 125 16.85 -12.08 8.75
CA ASN A 125 17.46 -12.64 9.96
C ASN A 125 16.45 -12.93 11.09
N THR A 126 15.14 -12.85 10.82
CA THR A 126 14.11 -13.05 11.85
C THR A 126 13.85 -14.53 12.16
N GLY A 127 14.19 -15.44 11.24
CA GLY A 127 14.10 -16.88 11.42
C GLY A 127 12.74 -17.35 11.96
N LYS A 128 12.76 -18.10 13.07
CA LYS A 128 11.55 -18.65 13.70
C LYS A 128 10.80 -17.66 14.61
N LYS A 129 11.24 -16.39 14.71
CA LYS A 129 10.57 -15.37 15.54
C LYS A 129 9.19 -15.07 14.98
N LYS A 130 8.15 -15.17 15.82
CA LYS A 130 6.76 -14.88 15.43
C LYS A 130 6.52 -13.37 15.34
N ALA A 131 5.67 -12.94 14.41
CA ALA A 131 5.37 -11.53 14.15
C ALA A 131 4.79 -10.80 15.35
N ARG A 132 4.15 -11.49 16.30
CA ARG A 132 3.71 -10.88 17.58
C ARG A 132 4.85 -10.24 18.38
N HIS A 133 6.07 -10.75 18.26
CA HIS A 133 7.26 -10.27 18.95
C HIS A 133 8.07 -9.25 18.14
N PHE A 134 7.56 -8.82 17.00
CA PHE A 134 8.18 -7.78 16.19
C PHE A 134 7.92 -6.40 16.78
N SER A 135 8.87 -5.49 16.62
CA SER A 135 8.64 -4.07 16.85
C SER A 135 7.60 -3.53 15.88
N LEU A 136 7.07 -2.33 16.13
CA LEU A 136 6.12 -1.71 15.20
C LEU A 136 6.73 -1.53 13.80
N GLY A 137 7.98 -1.05 13.71
CA GLY A 137 8.71 -0.93 12.44
C GLY A 137 8.91 -2.26 11.72
N MET A 138 9.22 -3.34 12.45
CA MET A 138 9.29 -4.68 11.85
C MET A 138 7.93 -5.15 11.33
N LYS A 139 6.84 -4.86 12.02
CA LYS A 139 5.47 -5.19 11.57
C LYS A 139 5.10 -4.39 10.31
N GLN A 140 5.46 -3.11 10.26
CA GLN A 140 5.28 -2.28 9.07
C GLN A 140 6.04 -2.83 7.87
N ARG A 141 7.33 -3.16 8.05
CA ARG A 141 8.15 -3.76 6.99
C ARG A 141 7.61 -5.12 6.53
N LEU A 142 7.07 -5.94 7.45
CA LEU A 142 6.39 -7.17 7.09
C LEU A 142 5.10 -6.92 6.30
N GLY A 143 4.30 -5.92 6.66
CA GLY A 143 3.12 -5.52 5.90
C GLY A 143 3.46 -5.08 4.47
N ILE A 144 4.53 -4.31 4.31
CA ILE A 144 5.06 -3.93 2.98
C ILE A 144 5.53 -5.18 2.22
N ALA A 145 6.23 -6.11 2.88
CA ALA A 145 6.64 -7.37 2.26
C ALA A 145 5.46 -8.21 1.76
N VAL A 146 4.39 -8.31 2.55
CA VAL A 146 3.13 -8.97 2.14
C VAL A 146 2.52 -8.28 0.92
N ALA A 147 2.54 -6.95 0.86
CA ALA A 147 2.05 -6.20 -0.29
C ALA A 147 2.89 -6.42 -1.56
N LEU A 148 4.18 -6.75 -1.41
CA LEU A 148 5.12 -6.95 -2.52
C LEU A 148 5.09 -8.37 -3.11
N ILE A 149 4.53 -9.37 -2.43
CA ILE A 149 4.65 -10.78 -2.81
C ILE A 149 4.08 -11.10 -4.20
N GLY A 150 3.08 -10.33 -4.66
CA GLY A 150 2.50 -10.44 -6.00
C GLY A 150 3.29 -9.72 -7.10
N ASN A 151 4.49 -9.24 -6.79
CA ASN A 151 5.32 -8.43 -7.70
C ASN A 151 4.57 -7.22 -8.30
N PRO A 152 3.96 -6.35 -7.47
CA PRO A 152 3.20 -5.22 -7.96
C PRO A 152 4.11 -4.14 -8.55
N ASP A 153 3.63 -3.43 -9.57
CA ASP A 153 4.26 -2.21 -10.09
C ASP A 153 3.67 -0.91 -9.48
N PHE A 154 2.67 -1.06 -8.60
CA PHE A 154 2.05 0.02 -7.83
C PHE A 154 1.73 -0.44 -6.41
N ILE A 155 2.16 0.32 -5.41
CA ILE A 155 1.82 0.06 -4.00
C ILE A 155 1.16 1.28 -3.37
N VAL A 156 0.24 1.01 -2.45
CA VAL A 156 -0.51 2.00 -1.68
C VAL A 156 -0.25 1.78 -0.20
N LEU A 157 0.25 2.80 0.48
CA LEU A 157 0.64 2.75 1.88
C LEU A 157 -0.14 3.82 2.67
N ASP A 158 -1.00 3.38 3.58
CA ASP A 158 -1.79 4.26 4.44
C ASP A 158 -1.04 4.54 5.74
N GLU A 159 -0.56 5.78 5.92
CA GLU A 159 0.18 6.26 7.11
C GLU A 159 1.34 5.30 7.53
N PRO A 160 2.25 4.89 6.62
CA PRO A 160 3.19 3.79 6.87
C PRO A 160 4.22 4.06 7.98
N ILE A 161 4.42 5.32 8.36
CA ILE A 161 5.38 5.75 9.40
C ILE A 161 4.72 6.19 10.70
N ASN A 162 3.39 6.11 10.76
CA ASN A 162 2.66 6.55 11.94
C ASN A 162 3.00 5.71 13.19
N GLY A 163 3.35 6.39 14.29
CA GLY A 163 3.70 5.76 15.57
C GLY A 163 5.08 5.11 15.63
N LEU A 164 5.90 5.23 14.58
CA LEU A 164 7.29 4.78 14.59
C LEU A 164 8.19 5.74 15.37
N ASP A 165 9.26 5.20 15.90
CA ASP A 165 10.37 5.98 16.43
C ASP A 165 11.18 6.63 15.28
N PRO A 166 12.03 7.62 15.54
CA PRO A 166 12.78 8.32 14.50
C PRO A 166 13.60 7.39 13.60
N GLN A 167 14.18 6.33 14.14
CA GLN A 167 14.95 5.36 13.37
C GLN A 167 14.03 4.55 12.43
N GLY A 168 12.88 4.09 12.92
CA GLY A 168 11.91 3.36 12.12
C GLY A 168 11.34 4.20 10.97
N ILE A 169 11.16 5.52 11.18
CA ILE A 169 10.75 6.46 10.12
C ILE A 169 11.80 6.47 9.00
N VAL A 170 13.09 6.62 9.35
CA VAL A 170 14.18 6.62 8.37
C VAL A 170 14.20 5.30 7.59
N GLU A 171 14.13 4.15 8.29
CA GLU A 171 14.16 2.84 7.66
C GLU A 171 13.00 2.62 6.67
N ILE A 172 11.78 3.04 7.01
CA ILE A 172 10.63 2.92 6.09
C ILE A 172 10.78 3.87 4.90
N ARG A 173 11.27 5.09 5.11
CA ARG A 173 11.53 6.04 3.99
C ARG A 173 12.57 5.49 3.01
N GLU A 174 13.69 5.00 3.51
CA GLU A 174 14.73 4.39 2.69
C GLU A 174 14.20 3.18 1.91
N LEU A 175 13.40 2.33 2.56
CA LEU A 175 12.74 1.22 1.89
C LEU A 175 11.84 1.70 0.74
N ILE A 176 10.99 2.70 0.96
CA ILE A 176 10.11 3.26 -0.07
C ILE A 176 10.91 3.85 -1.23
N LEU A 177 11.97 4.61 -0.94
CA LEU A 177 12.85 5.16 -1.95
C LEU A 177 13.55 4.06 -2.77
N LYS A 178 14.00 2.99 -2.11
CA LYS A 178 14.61 1.84 -2.75
C LYS A 178 13.63 1.11 -3.67
N LEU A 179 12.41 0.83 -3.20
CA LEU A 179 11.34 0.24 -4.01
C LEU A 179 11.06 1.03 -5.29
N ASN A 180 11.03 2.35 -5.18
CA ASN A 180 10.81 3.21 -6.33
C ASN A 180 12.03 3.26 -7.28
N ARG A 181 13.23 3.56 -6.76
CA ARG A 181 14.43 3.81 -7.58
C ARG A 181 15.02 2.56 -8.20
N GLU A 182 15.08 1.45 -7.43
CA GLU A 182 15.73 0.22 -7.86
C GLU A 182 14.76 -0.77 -8.51
N HIS A 183 13.49 -0.76 -8.10
CA HIS A 183 12.47 -1.69 -8.59
C HIS A 183 11.40 -1.02 -9.49
N GLY A 184 11.46 0.30 -9.68
CA GLY A 184 10.53 1.03 -10.55
C GLY A 184 9.08 1.07 -10.06
N ILE A 185 8.84 0.73 -8.78
CA ILE A 185 7.49 0.65 -8.20
C ILE A 185 6.94 2.07 -8.01
N THR A 186 5.74 2.30 -8.51
CA THR A 186 4.97 3.52 -8.22
C THR A 186 4.42 3.43 -6.79
N VAL A 187 4.50 4.50 -6.02
CA VAL A 187 4.06 4.48 -4.62
C VAL A 187 3.08 5.61 -4.35
N LEU A 188 1.91 5.29 -3.82
CA LEU A 188 0.99 6.25 -3.19
C LEU A 188 1.12 6.13 -1.68
N ILE A 189 1.43 7.24 -1.02
CA ILE A 189 1.59 7.30 0.43
C ILE A 189 0.59 8.31 0.99
N SER A 190 -0.22 7.92 1.96
CA SER A 190 -0.94 8.89 2.79
C SER A 190 -0.08 9.33 3.98
N SER A 191 -0.14 10.61 4.33
CA SER A 191 0.48 11.14 5.54
C SER A 191 -0.32 12.33 6.08
N HIS A 192 -0.20 12.59 7.36
CA HIS A 192 -0.73 13.81 7.99
C HIS A 192 0.34 14.88 8.20
N ILE A 193 1.61 14.60 7.90
CA ILE A 193 2.76 15.50 8.08
C ILE A 193 3.49 15.70 6.75
N LEU A 194 3.54 16.96 6.27
CA LEU A 194 4.21 17.33 5.02
C LEU A 194 5.72 17.01 5.02
N GLY A 195 6.40 17.22 6.15
CA GLY A 195 7.84 17.00 6.28
C GLY A 195 8.29 15.53 6.32
N GLU A 196 7.35 14.61 6.40
CA GLU A 196 7.65 13.17 6.47
C GLU A 196 7.95 12.55 5.09
N LEU A 197 7.57 13.25 4.01
CA LEU A 197 7.72 12.76 2.64
C LEU A 197 8.82 13.49 1.83
N SER A 198 9.46 14.49 2.43
CA SER A 198 10.55 15.27 1.82
C SER A 198 11.93 14.66 2.07
#